data_0faec981cf8e4d877d53908a14242260
#
_entry.id   0faec981cf8e4d877d53908a14242260
#
_cell.length_a   1.000
_cell.length_b   1.000
_cell.length_c   1.000
_cell.angle_alpha   90.00
_cell.angle_beta   90.00
_cell.angle_gamma   90.00
#
_symmetry.space_group_name_H-M   'P 1'
#
loop_
_entity.id
_entity.type
_entity.pdbx_description
1 polymer ?
#
loop_
_entity_poly.entity_id
_entity_poly.type
_entity_poly.pdbx_seq_one_letter_code
_entity_poly.pdbx_strand_id
1 'polypeptide(L)'
;MNLELIHEDFRGKISRLVEGFKTFPEVTIFETKAGFCRGGCIHRLSDESVVVLEGEIVYVTPKGYFNLTRGENFIISKNTPHYFLSRTDSVVLEWGPKEEEKKEKHADFRRIVDNINHERLTWKQ
;
A
#
# COMPACT_ATOMS: atom_id res chain seq x y z
N MET A 1 -8.64 -18.08 11.17
CA MET A 1 -8.20 -16.82 10.56
C MET A 1 -8.30 -16.95 9.05
N ASN A 2 -9.08 -16.11 8.41
CA ASN A 2 -9.33 -16.18 6.99
C ASN A 2 -8.83 -14.92 6.30
N LEU A 3 -8.34 -15.10 5.07
CA LEU A 3 -8.07 -13.99 4.19
C LEU A 3 -9.25 -13.77 3.28
N GLU A 4 -9.69 -12.52 3.18
CA GLU A 4 -10.70 -12.11 2.22
C GLU A 4 -10.03 -11.36 1.09
N LEU A 5 -10.20 -11.83 -0.15
CA LEU A 5 -9.70 -11.10 -1.32
C LEU A 5 -10.55 -9.85 -1.52
N ILE A 6 -9.91 -8.68 -1.49
CA ILE A 6 -10.56 -7.39 -1.70
C ILE A 6 -10.51 -6.99 -3.17
N HIS A 7 -9.33 -7.18 -3.77
CA HIS A 7 -9.08 -6.70 -5.13
C HIS A 7 -7.95 -7.51 -5.76
N GLU A 8 -8.07 -7.76 -7.04
CA GLU A 8 -7.01 -8.40 -7.83
C GLU A 8 -6.95 -7.75 -9.19
N ASP A 9 -5.76 -7.40 -9.62
CA ASP A 9 -5.53 -6.86 -10.96
C ASP A 9 -4.12 -7.26 -11.42
N PHE A 10 -3.63 -6.62 -12.50
CA PHE A 10 -2.33 -6.90 -13.08
C PHE A 10 -1.16 -6.66 -12.11
N ARG A 11 -1.36 -5.89 -11.06
CA ARG A 11 -0.31 -5.58 -10.06
C ARG A 11 -0.16 -6.70 -9.03
N GLY A 12 -1.18 -7.54 -8.83
CA GLY A 12 -1.23 -8.56 -7.82
C GLY A 12 -2.54 -8.51 -7.03
N LYS A 13 -2.47 -8.82 -5.73
CA LYS A 13 -3.66 -8.97 -4.89
C LYS A 13 -3.63 -8.06 -3.69
N ILE A 14 -4.81 -7.63 -3.28
CA ILE A 14 -5.04 -6.99 -1.99
C ILE A 14 -6.01 -7.88 -1.22
N SER A 15 -5.62 -8.27 -0.03
CA SER A 15 -6.43 -9.11 0.84
C SER A 15 -6.56 -8.46 2.21
N ARG A 16 -7.58 -8.87 2.94
CA ARG A 16 -7.83 -8.41 4.30
C ARG A 16 -7.89 -9.60 5.23
N LEU A 17 -7.25 -9.48 6.39
CA LEU A 17 -7.41 -10.46 7.45
C LEU A 17 -8.78 -10.27 8.09
N VAL A 18 -9.59 -11.33 8.03
CA VAL A 18 -10.91 -11.32 8.65
C VAL A 18 -10.84 -12.10 9.94
N GLU A 19 -11.07 -11.42 11.05
CA GLU A 19 -11.11 -12.01 12.39
C GLU A 19 -12.39 -11.63 13.09
N GLY A 20 -12.85 -12.52 13.95
CA GLY A 20 -14.02 -12.26 14.77
C GLY A 20 -13.79 -11.30 15.93
N PHE A 21 -12.62 -10.68 16.02
CA PHE A 21 -12.30 -9.77 17.11
C PHE A 21 -12.68 -8.33 16.76
N LYS A 22 -13.68 -7.82 17.43
CA LYS A 22 -14.21 -6.48 17.19
C LYS A 22 -13.21 -5.34 17.52
N THR A 23 -12.13 -5.66 18.22
CA THR A 23 -11.16 -4.68 18.69
C THR A 23 -9.86 -4.64 17.88
N PHE A 24 -9.70 -5.52 16.90
CA PHE A 24 -8.48 -5.56 16.11
C PHE A 24 -8.58 -4.60 14.93
N PRO A 25 -7.52 -3.83 14.66
CA PRO A 25 -7.50 -3.02 13.45
C PRO A 25 -7.55 -3.92 12.23
N GLU A 26 -8.21 -3.45 11.20
CA GLU A 26 -8.25 -4.15 9.92
C GLU A 26 -6.84 -4.20 9.35
N VAL A 27 -6.36 -5.41 9.05
CA VAL A 27 -5.05 -5.62 8.45
C VAL A 27 -5.23 -5.90 6.98
N THR A 28 -4.58 -5.10 6.15
CA THR A 28 -4.60 -5.27 4.69
C THR A 28 -3.27 -5.82 4.22
N ILE A 29 -3.31 -6.80 3.33
CA ILE A 29 -2.14 -7.45 2.77
C ILE A 29 -2.06 -7.10 1.28
N PHE A 30 -0.97 -6.46 0.89
CA PHE A 30 -0.71 -6.10 -0.50
C PHE A 30 0.34 -7.03 -1.07
N GLU A 31 -0.05 -7.83 -2.04
CA GLU A 31 0.88 -8.60 -2.86
C GLU A 31 1.03 -7.86 -4.17
N THR A 32 2.22 -7.34 -4.43
CA THR A 32 2.46 -6.44 -5.55
C THR A 32 3.66 -6.89 -6.36
N LYS A 33 3.49 -6.96 -7.66
CA LYS A 33 4.56 -7.35 -8.58
C LYS A 33 5.56 -6.22 -8.77
N ALA A 34 6.81 -6.59 -9.03
CA ALA A 34 7.90 -5.66 -9.26
C ALA A 34 7.54 -4.58 -10.27
N GLY A 35 7.86 -3.35 -9.95
CA GLY A 35 7.68 -2.19 -10.83
C GLY A 35 6.34 -1.48 -10.70
N PHE A 36 5.40 -2.03 -9.94
CA PHE A 36 4.07 -1.42 -9.77
C PHE A 36 3.96 -0.65 -8.46
N CYS A 37 3.09 0.35 -8.49
CA CYS A 37 2.82 1.21 -7.35
C CYS A 37 1.44 0.93 -6.76
N ARG A 38 1.31 1.18 -5.45
CA ARG A 38 0.06 1.17 -4.70
C ARG A 38 -0.08 2.47 -3.94
N GLY A 39 -1.31 2.98 -3.83
CA GLY A 39 -1.60 4.12 -3.00
C GLY A 39 -1.95 5.36 -3.78
N GLY A 40 -1.35 6.49 -3.40
CA GLY A 40 -1.80 7.80 -3.86
C GLY A 40 -2.97 8.30 -3.03
N CYS A 41 -2.93 8.01 -1.74
CA CYS A 41 -4.01 8.29 -0.78
C CYS A 41 -3.55 9.24 0.30
N ILE A 42 -4.51 9.75 1.04
CA ILE A 42 -4.28 10.51 2.25
C ILE A 42 -5.32 10.09 3.28
N HIS A 43 -4.87 9.76 4.49
CA HIS A 43 -5.74 9.38 5.59
C HIS A 43 -5.77 10.50 6.62
N ARG A 44 -6.95 11.02 6.91
CA ARG A 44 -7.11 12.25 7.70
C ARG A 44 -7.11 12.02 9.20
N LEU A 45 -7.55 10.84 9.64
CA LEU A 45 -7.84 10.61 11.05
C LEU A 45 -6.87 9.66 11.74
N SER A 46 -6.18 8.83 10.98
CA SER A 46 -5.37 7.75 11.56
C SER A 46 -3.97 7.70 10.98
N ASP A 47 -3.00 7.40 11.84
CA ASP A 47 -1.69 6.99 11.39
C ASP A 47 -1.78 5.60 10.78
N GLU A 48 -0.93 5.31 9.80
CA GLU A 48 -0.87 4.01 9.16
C GLU A 48 0.44 3.33 9.48
N SER A 49 0.36 2.07 9.90
CA SER A 49 1.55 1.24 10.12
C SER A 49 1.74 0.33 8.92
N VAL A 50 2.99 0.19 8.51
CA VAL A 50 3.39 -0.61 7.35
C VAL A 50 4.51 -1.54 7.78
N VAL A 51 4.44 -2.82 7.40
CA VAL A 51 5.56 -3.73 7.56
C VAL A 51 5.76 -4.53 6.29
N VAL A 52 7.02 -4.68 5.87
CA VAL A 52 7.38 -5.47 4.70
C VAL A 52 7.63 -6.90 5.13
N LEU A 53 6.84 -7.84 4.61
CA LEU A 53 7.02 -9.26 4.87
C LEU A 53 7.98 -9.91 3.89
N GLU A 54 7.95 -9.48 2.63
CA GLU A 54 8.82 -9.98 1.58
C GLU A 54 9.12 -8.88 0.57
N GLY A 55 10.32 -8.92 0.00
CA GLY A 55 10.73 -8.04 -1.08
C GLY A 55 11.25 -6.70 -0.60
N GLU A 56 11.36 -5.80 -1.55
CA GLU A 56 11.86 -4.43 -1.33
C GLU A 56 10.88 -3.44 -1.93
N ILE A 57 10.57 -2.41 -1.15
CA ILE A 57 9.70 -1.33 -1.60
C ILE A 57 10.34 0.03 -1.34
N VAL A 58 9.85 1.03 -2.05
CA VAL A 58 10.16 2.43 -1.76
C VAL A 58 8.85 3.10 -1.37
N TYR A 59 8.80 3.59 -0.14
CA TYR A 59 7.67 4.40 0.31
C TYR A 59 7.95 5.86 0.02
N VAL A 60 6.98 6.56 -0.55
CA VAL A 60 7.13 7.96 -0.96
C VAL A 60 6.10 8.82 -0.23
N THR A 61 6.60 9.87 0.40
CA THR A 61 5.79 10.91 1.05
C THR A 61 6.34 12.27 0.62
N PRO A 62 5.68 13.39 0.96
CA PRO A 62 6.26 14.70 0.69
C PRO A 62 7.61 14.95 1.35
N LYS A 63 7.96 14.14 2.36
CA LYS A 63 9.27 14.25 3.04
C LYS A 63 10.38 13.51 2.32
N GLY A 64 10.09 12.71 1.30
CA GLY A 64 11.08 12.00 0.51
C GLY A 64 10.81 10.52 0.33
N TYR A 65 11.88 9.77 0.09
CA TYR A 65 11.83 8.35 -0.19
C TYR A 65 12.36 7.56 0.99
N PHE A 66 11.70 6.43 1.27
CA PHE A 66 12.11 5.54 2.34
C PHE A 66 12.21 4.13 1.78
N ASN A 67 13.44 3.60 1.68
CA ASN A 67 13.66 2.24 1.20
C ASN A 67 13.41 1.27 2.34
N LEU A 68 12.50 0.32 2.11
CA LEU A 68 12.13 -0.68 3.10
C LEU A 68 12.35 -2.09 2.55
N THR A 69 12.93 -2.94 3.36
CA THR A 69 13.15 -4.35 3.04
C THR A 69 12.44 -5.24 4.07
N ARG A 70 12.49 -6.54 3.82
CA ARG A 70 11.85 -7.54 4.66
C ARG A 70 12.12 -7.31 6.15
N GLY A 71 11.05 -7.28 6.92
CA GLY A 71 11.10 -7.11 8.37
C GLY A 71 11.10 -5.66 8.85
N GLU A 72 11.30 -4.71 7.96
CA GLU A 72 11.28 -3.30 8.34
C GLU A 72 9.86 -2.76 8.43
N ASN A 73 9.64 -1.83 9.35
CA ASN A 73 8.36 -1.17 9.51
C ASN A 73 8.48 0.32 9.25
N PHE A 74 7.34 0.95 8.99
CA PHE A 74 7.25 2.37 8.72
C PHE A 74 5.90 2.88 9.21
N ILE A 75 5.89 4.08 9.80
CA ILE A 75 4.65 4.71 10.24
C ILE A 75 4.43 5.96 9.41
N ILE A 76 3.25 6.02 8.79
CA ILE A 76 2.82 7.19 8.02
C ILE A 76 1.86 7.97 8.90
N SER A 77 2.24 9.20 9.24
CA SER A 77 1.40 10.05 10.07
C SER A 77 0.13 10.45 9.32
N LYS A 78 -0.96 10.60 10.06
CA LYS A 78 -2.21 11.10 9.48
C LYS A 78 -1.97 12.40 8.71
N ASN A 79 -2.79 12.65 7.71
CA ASN A 79 -2.69 13.82 6.81
C ASN A 79 -1.44 13.83 5.92
N THR A 80 -0.77 12.68 5.76
CA THR A 80 0.40 12.57 4.89
C THR A 80 0.02 11.82 3.63
N PRO A 81 0.08 12.45 2.46
CA PRO A 81 -0.11 11.73 1.19
C PRO A 81 1.03 10.73 1.00
N HIS A 82 0.70 9.57 0.45
CA HIS A 82 1.71 8.52 0.34
C HIS A 82 1.39 7.51 -0.75
N TYR A 83 2.43 6.86 -1.25
CA TYR A 83 2.33 5.67 -2.08
C TYR A 83 3.61 4.86 -1.93
N PHE A 84 3.59 3.61 -2.42
CA PHE A 84 4.83 2.84 -2.50
C PHE A 84 5.00 2.20 -3.87
N LEU A 85 6.26 2.00 -4.22
CA LEU A 85 6.68 1.29 -5.43
C LEU A 85 7.34 -0.01 -5.00
N SER A 86 6.93 -1.13 -5.59
CA SER A 86 7.60 -2.41 -5.38
C SER A 86 8.81 -2.52 -6.31
N ARG A 87 10.00 -2.59 -5.72
CA ARG A 87 11.24 -2.82 -6.50
C ARG A 87 11.34 -4.26 -6.96
N THR A 88 10.90 -5.17 -6.10
CA THR A 88 10.78 -6.60 -6.37
C THR A 88 9.35 -7.00 -6.12
N ASP A 89 8.98 -8.23 -6.45
CA ASP A 89 7.71 -8.76 -5.97
C ASP A 89 7.70 -8.63 -4.45
N SER A 90 6.61 -8.11 -3.89
CA SER A 90 6.56 -7.77 -2.48
C SER A 90 5.27 -8.21 -1.82
N VAL A 91 5.37 -8.41 -0.52
CA VAL A 91 4.23 -8.62 0.38
C VAL A 91 4.33 -7.62 1.51
N VAL A 92 3.33 -6.77 1.64
CA VAL A 92 3.31 -5.66 2.59
C VAL A 92 2.03 -5.74 3.42
N LEU A 93 2.16 -5.61 4.73
CA LEU A 93 1.01 -5.46 5.63
C LEU A 93 0.83 -4.01 6.01
N GLU A 94 -0.43 -3.56 6.05
CA GLU A 94 -0.79 -2.22 6.49
C GLU A 94 -2.00 -2.26 7.39
N TRP A 95 -2.00 -1.43 8.45
CA TRP A 95 -3.15 -1.28 9.35
C TRP A 95 -3.17 0.12 9.94
N GLY A 96 -4.31 0.48 10.53
CA GLY A 96 -4.53 1.78 11.19
C GLY A 96 -5.76 2.49 10.65
N PRO A 97 -5.76 2.96 9.40
CA PRO A 97 -6.93 3.66 8.85
C PRO A 97 -8.14 2.74 8.72
N LYS A 98 -9.30 3.30 8.99
CA LYS A 98 -10.58 2.63 8.74
C LYS A 98 -10.90 2.70 7.25
N GLU A 99 -11.76 1.80 6.80
CA GLU A 99 -12.10 1.68 5.39
C GLU A 99 -12.61 3.00 4.78
N GLU A 100 -13.38 3.78 5.53
CA GLU A 100 -13.88 5.06 5.04
C GLU A 100 -12.76 6.04 4.72
N GLU A 101 -11.68 6.02 5.52
CA GLU A 101 -10.53 6.91 5.30
C GLU A 101 -9.72 6.55 4.07
N LYS A 102 -9.76 5.28 3.68
CA LYS A 102 -8.96 4.78 2.56
C LYS A 102 -9.46 5.24 1.20
N LYS A 103 -10.64 5.83 1.16
CA LYS A 103 -11.27 6.26 -0.09
C LYS A 103 -10.74 7.59 -0.62
N GLU A 104 -10.15 8.40 0.25
CA GLU A 104 -9.67 9.71 -0.17
C GLU A 104 -8.35 9.58 -0.94
N LYS A 105 -8.34 10.06 -2.19
CA LYS A 105 -7.17 10.06 -3.04
C LYS A 105 -6.49 11.43 -3.00
N HIS A 106 -5.17 11.43 -3.03
CA HIS A 106 -4.40 12.65 -3.20
C HIS A 106 -4.12 12.84 -4.69
N ALA A 107 -4.62 13.92 -5.27
CA ALA A 107 -4.64 14.09 -6.73
C ALA A 107 -3.27 13.93 -7.38
N ASP A 108 -2.24 14.59 -6.87
CA ASP A 108 -0.91 14.55 -7.47
C ASP A 108 -0.25 13.18 -7.34
N PHE A 109 -0.31 12.59 -6.15
CA PHE A 109 0.29 11.29 -5.90
C PHE A 109 -0.46 10.19 -6.64
N ARG A 110 -1.79 10.29 -6.72
CA ARG A 110 -2.57 9.31 -7.48
C ARG A 110 -2.23 9.35 -8.96
N ARG A 111 -2.01 10.54 -9.50
CA ARG A 111 -1.60 10.70 -10.90
C ARG A 111 -0.24 10.04 -11.14
N ILE A 112 0.71 10.22 -10.21
CA ILE A 112 2.03 9.60 -10.31
C ILE A 112 1.89 8.07 -10.30
N VAL A 113 1.12 7.52 -9.38
CA VAL A 113 0.88 6.07 -9.28
C VAL A 113 0.26 5.55 -10.59
N ASP A 114 -0.77 6.21 -11.09
CA ASP A 114 -1.45 5.78 -12.31
C ASP A 114 -0.52 5.83 -13.52
N ASN A 115 0.32 6.86 -13.62
CA ASN A 115 1.28 7.00 -14.71
C ASN A 115 2.35 5.91 -14.67
N ILE A 116 2.92 5.62 -13.50
CA ILE A 116 3.91 4.58 -13.35
C ILE A 116 3.32 3.22 -13.71
N ASN A 117 2.13 2.92 -13.20
CA ASN A 117 1.46 1.65 -13.47
C ASN A 117 1.13 1.50 -14.96
N HIS A 118 0.67 2.57 -15.58
CA HIS A 118 0.36 2.55 -17.01
C HIS A 118 1.60 2.32 -17.86
N GLU A 119 2.69 3.03 -17.58
CA GLU A 119 3.96 2.84 -18.27
C GLU A 119 4.45 1.40 -18.16
N ARG A 120 4.35 0.84 -16.95
CA ARG A 120 4.82 -0.52 -16.70
C ARG A 120 4.04 -1.55 -17.51
N LEU A 121 2.74 -1.33 -17.67
CA LEU A 121 1.91 -2.20 -18.50
C LEU A 121 2.29 -2.15 -19.98
N THR A 122 2.57 -0.95 -20.50
CA THR A 122 2.94 -0.79 -21.91
C THR A 122 4.32 -1.38 -22.22
N TRP A 123 5.22 -1.37 -21.25
CA TRP A 123 6.57 -1.96 -21.41
C TRP A 123 6.55 -3.47 -21.52
N LYS A 124 5.51 -4.14 -20.99
CA LYS A 124 5.40 -5.60 -21.01
C LYS A 124 4.76 -6.13 -22.30
N GLN A 125 4.28 -5.24 -23.12
CA GLN A 125 3.71 -5.59 -24.42
C GLN A 125 4.78 -5.51 -25.50
#